data_a8b3a30b660a9dec379da4c68d4c8495
#
_entry.id   a8b3a30b660a9dec379da4c68d4c8495
#
_cell.length_a   1.000
_cell.length_b   1.000
_cell.length_c   1.000
_cell.angle_alpha   90.00
_cell.angle_beta   90.00
_cell.angle_gamma   90.00
#
_symmetry.space_group_name_H-M   'P 1'
#
loop_
_entity.id
_entity.type
_entity.pdbx_description
1 polymer ?
#
loop_
_entity_poly.entity_id
_entity_poly.type
_entity_poly.pdbx_seq_one_letter_code
_entity_poly.pdbx_strand_id
1 'polypeptide(L)'
;MLVTGDAMLDQFLWGNVSRISPEAPIPVVEFKRESLMAGGAGNVASNITALNCQTQMHSVVGHDDAAKKLRALLKANNVDCKTLIAAASRQTSCKTRIIAQRQQVVRIDRESKTNLEPRLARRLLKSIDNSLAKAKTIVISDYGKGVVTQELLDELKALGKRHGSWLSLDPK
;
A
#
# COMPACT_ATOMS: atom_id res chain seq x y z
N MET A 1 16.41 0.62 5.06
CA MET A 1 15.47 1.77 5.05
C MET A 1 14.13 1.36 5.61
N LEU A 2 13.38 2.31 6.18
CA LEU A 2 11.97 2.12 6.54
C LEU A 2 11.10 2.81 5.51
N VAL A 3 10.03 2.16 5.08
CA VAL A 3 8.97 2.78 4.27
C VAL A 3 7.69 2.74 5.08
N THR A 4 7.01 3.87 5.20
CA THR A 4 5.69 3.97 5.85
C THR A 4 4.73 4.76 4.99
N GLY A 5 3.43 4.55 5.15
CA GLY A 5 2.40 5.25 4.40
C GLY A 5 1.29 4.33 3.91
N ASP A 6 0.60 4.77 2.86
CA ASP A 6 -0.56 4.08 2.32
C ASP A 6 -0.15 2.89 1.43
N ALA A 7 -0.07 1.70 2.03
CA ALA A 7 0.14 0.46 1.29
C ALA A 7 -1.16 0.02 0.62
N MET A 8 -1.09 -0.40 -0.64
CA MET A 8 -2.25 -0.83 -1.40
C MET A 8 -1.95 -2.00 -2.33
N LEU A 9 -3.00 -2.66 -2.79
CA LEU A 9 -2.93 -3.70 -3.81
C LEU A 9 -3.43 -3.14 -5.14
N ASP A 10 -2.58 -3.20 -6.16
CA ASP A 10 -2.99 -3.00 -7.54
C ASP A 10 -3.32 -4.34 -8.18
N GLN A 11 -4.56 -4.50 -8.64
CA GLN A 11 -5.10 -5.70 -9.28
C GLN A 11 -5.48 -5.38 -10.71
N PHE A 12 -5.04 -6.19 -11.64
CA PHE A 12 -5.37 -6.06 -13.05
C PHE A 12 -6.10 -7.31 -13.52
N LEU A 13 -7.32 -7.14 -13.97
CA LEU A 13 -8.14 -8.17 -14.58
C LEU A 13 -8.07 -7.99 -16.10
N TRP A 14 -7.46 -8.95 -16.76
CA TRP A 14 -7.28 -8.93 -18.21
C TRP A 14 -8.34 -9.76 -18.88
N GLY A 15 -8.94 -9.23 -19.93
CA GLY A 15 -9.97 -9.95 -20.68
C GLY A 15 -10.11 -9.46 -22.11
N ASN A 16 -11.10 -10.04 -22.78
CA ASN A 16 -11.54 -9.60 -24.11
C ASN A 16 -12.97 -9.10 -24.03
N VAL A 17 -13.32 -8.17 -24.92
CA VAL A 17 -14.70 -7.76 -25.17
C VAL A 17 -15.09 -8.31 -26.53
N SER A 18 -16.08 -9.21 -26.53
CA SER A 18 -16.61 -9.83 -27.75
C SER A 18 -18.06 -9.42 -28.04
N ARG A 19 -18.76 -8.89 -27.04
CA ARG A 19 -20.18 -8.53 -27.16
C ARG A 19 -20.57 -7.40 -26.20
N ILE A 20 -21.69 -6.76 -26.52
CA ILE A 20 -22.41 -5.86 -25.61
C ILE A 20 -23.41 -6.69 -24.79
N SER A 21 -23.63 -6.31 -23.53
CA SER A 21 -24.60 -6.97 -22.67
C SER A 21 -26.04 -6.78 -23.19
N PRO A 22 -26.89 -7.82 -23.13
CA PRO A 22 -28.31 -7.64 -23.40
C PRO A 22 -29.06 -6.87 -22.29
N GLU A 23 -28.46 -6.75 -21.10
CA GLU A 23 -29.07 -6.09 -19.93
C GLU A 23 -28.87 -4.56 -19.96
N ALA A 24 -27.81 -4.09 -20.60
CA ALA A 24 -27.47 -2.65 -20.70
C ALA A 24 -26.45 -2.44 -21.82
N PRO A 25 -26.31 -1.22 -22.37
CA PRO A 25 -25.33 -0.91 -23.42
C PRO A 25 -23.88 -0.83 -22.88
N ILE A 26 -23.44 -1.89 -22.24
CA ILE A 26 -22.09 -2.01 -21.64
C ILE A 26 -21.34 -3.22 -22.23
N PRO A 27 -20.02 -3.14 -22.39
CA PRO A 27 -19.21 -4.28 -22.84
C PRO A 27 -19.19 -5.40 -21.81
N VAL A 28 -19.29 -6.65 -22.26
CA VAL A 28 -19.03 -7.85 -21.45
C VAL A 28 -17.57 -8.22 -21.59
N VAL A 29 -16.84 -8.17 -20.48
CA VAL A 29 -15.44 -8.55 -20.43
C VAL A 29 -15.32 -10.03 -20.04
N GLU A 30 -14.86 -10.86 -20.96
CA GLU A 30 -14.54 -12.24 -20.72
C GLU A 30 -13.18 -12.35 -20.05
N PHE A 31 -13.16 -12.77 -18.78
CA PHE A 31 -11.94 -12.87 -17.96
C PHE A 31 -10.94 -13.88 -18.57
N LYS A 32 -9.65 -13.50 -18.63
CA LYS A 32 -8.56 -14.36 -19.07
C LYS A 32 -7.50 -14.62 -18.02
N ARG A 33 -7.05 -13.57 -17.34
CA ARG A 33 -6.01 -13.68 -16.32
C ARG A 33 -6.07 -12.52 -15.34
N GLU A 34 -5.48 -12.73 -14.18
CA GLU A 34 -5.24 -11.71 -13.15
C GLU A 34 -3.73 -11.47 -13.02
N SER A 35 -3.36 -10.22 -12.75
CA SER A 35 -2.03 -9.87 -12.27
C SER A 35 -2.15 -8.90 -11.09
N LEU A 36 -1.23 -9.04 -10.14
CA LEU A 36 -1.22 -8.29 -8.88
C LEU A 36 0.12 -7.59 -8.72
N MET A 37 0.09 -6.38 -8.19
CA MET A 37 1.28 -5.61 -7.86
C MET A 37 1.09 -4.92 -6.49
N ALA A 38 2.19 -4.75 -5.77
CA ALA A 38 2.20 -3.88 -4.61
C ALA A 38 2.12 -2.43 -5.11
N GLY A 39 1.15 -1.66 -4.61
CA GLY A 39 0.90 -0.27 -4.97
C GLY A 39 1.19 0.69 -3.81
N GLY A 40 1.19 1.99 -4.10
CA GLY A 40 1.45 3.03 -3.12
C GLY A 40 2.78 2.84 -2.39
N ALA A 41 2.77 2.99 -1.08
CA ALA A 41 3.96 2.78 -0.25
C ALA A 41 4.56 1.37 -0.40
N GLY A 42 3.76 0.36 -0.75
CA GLY A 42 4.23 -0.99 -1.05
C GLY A 42 5.08 -1.05 -2.33
N ASN A 43 4.73 -0.29 -3.36
CA ASN A 43 5.53 -0.16 -4.58
C ASN A 43 6.86 0.56 -4.29
N VAL A 44 6.83 1.62 -3.50
CA VAL A 44 8.04 2.34 -3.07
C VAL A 44 8.99 1.39 -2.34
N ALA A 45 8.49 0.60 -1.39
CA ALA A 45 9.30 -0.39 -0.67
C ALA A 45 9.91 -1.44 -1.62
N SER A 46 9.12 -1.94 -2.59
CA SER A 46 9.60 -2.91 -3.59
C SER A 46 10.69 -2.32 -4.47
N ASN A 47 10.54 -1.08 -4.94
CA ASN A 47 11.54 -0.41 -5.78
C ASN A 47 12.85 -0.16 -5.02
N ILE A 48 12.78 0.28 -3.77
CA ILE A 48 13.97 0.48 -2.92
C ILE A 48 14.70 -0.85 -2.72
N THR A 49 13.95 -1.95 -2.51
CA THR A 49 14.56 -3.28 -2.35
C THR A 49 15.19 -3.77 -3.65
N ALA A 50 14.58 -3.49 -4.81
CA ALA A 50 15.13 -3.81 -6.12
C ALA A 50 16.46 -3.07 -6.40
N LEU A 51 16.70 -1.94 -5.73
CA LEU A 51 17.98 -1.22 -5.72
C LEU A 51 18.98 -1.78 -4.69
N ASN A 52 18.79 -3.03 -4.23
CA ASN A 52 19.63 -3.73 -3.26
C ASN A 52 19.68 -3.07 -1.87
N CYS A 53 18.65 -2.31 -1.49
CA CYS A 53 18.55 -1.74 -0.17
C CYS A 53 17.61 -2.57 0.71
N GLN A 54 18.07 -3.05 1.85
CA GLN A 54 17.22 -3.73 2.83
C GLN A 54 16.09 -2.79 3.27
N THR A 55 14.85 -3.23 3.07
CA THR A 55 13.67 -2.40 3.28
C THR A 55 12.67 -3.08 4.20
N GLN A 56 12.20 -2.34 5.20
CA GLN A 56 11.08 -2.73 6.05
C GLN A 56 9.86 -1.87 5.73
N MET A 57 8.69 -2.51 5.56
CA MET A 57 7.43 -1.85 5.30
C MET A 57 6.60 -1.74 6.56
N HIS A 58 6.34 -0.53 7.02
CA HIS A 58 5.47 -0.20 8.15
C HIS A 58 4.19 0.46 7.65
N SER A 59 3.04 -0.17 7.86
CA SER A 59 1.74 0.39 7.47
C SER A 59 0.60 -0.29 8.22
N VAL A 60 -0.61 0.22 8.02
CA VAL A 60 -1.84 -0.41 8.51
C VAL A 60 -2.70 -0.81 7.33
N VAL A 61 -3.06 -2.09 7.28
CA VAL A 61 -3.91 -2.69 6.24
C VAL A 61 -5.15 -3.32 6.88
N GLY A 62 -6.11 -3.74 6.08
CA GLY A 62 -7.28 -4.46 6.56
C GLY A 62 -6.95 -5.89 7.03
N HIS A 63 -7.93 -6.54 7.63
CA HIS A 63 -7.91 -7.98 7.95
C HIS A 63 -8.67 -8.74 6.87
N ASP A 64 -8.19 -8.67 5.62
CA ASP A 64 -8.87 -9.13 4.41
C ASP A 64 -7.91 -9.86 3.45
N ASP A 65 -8.46 -10.42 2.37
CA ASP A 65 -7.68 -11.14 1.37
C ASP A 65 -6.74 -10.25 0.57
N ALA A 66 -7.09 -8.98 0.38
CA ALA A 66 -6.20 -8.01 -0.27
C ALA A 66 -4.92 -7.80 0.55
N ALA A 67 -5.02 -7.76 1.89
CA ALA A 67 -3.86 -7.70 2.78
C ALA A 67 -2.98 -8.96 2.68
N LYS A 68 -3.60 -10.16 2.56
CA LYS A 68 -2.84 -11.42 2.40
C LYS A 68 -2.06 -11.42 1.07
N LYS A 69 -2.74 -11.05 -0.03
CA LYS A 69 -2.13 -10.92 -1.36
C LYS A 69 -0.98 -9.90 -1.36
N LEU A 70 -1.21 -8.72 -0.77
CA LEU A 70 -0.18 -7.67 -0.66
C LEU A 70 1.04 -8.15 0.13
N ARG A 71 0.85 -8.84 1.27
CA ARG A 71 1.96 -9.41 2.05
C ARG A 71 2.76 -10.45 1.25
N ALA A 72 2.08 -11.28 0.47
CA ALA A 72 2.73 -12.28 -0.38
C ALA A 72 3.61 -11.60 -1.44
N LEU A 73 3.10 -10.55 -2.10
CA LEU A 73 3.85 -9.76 -3.08
C LEU A 73 5.08 -9.07 -2.46
N LEU A 74 4.90 -8.42 -1.31
CA LEU A 74 6.02 -7.76 -0.62
C LEU A 74 7.12 -8.75 -0.24
N LYS A 75 6.74 -9.93 0.27
CA LYS A 75 7.70 -11.02 0.55
C LYS A 75 8.41 -11.52 -0.69
N ALA A 76 7.70 -11.71 -1.80
CA ALA A 76 8.27 -12.11 -3.09
C ALA A 76 9.27 -11.08 -3.62
N ASN A 77 9.06 -9.80 -3.30
CA ASN A 77 9.97 -8.70 -3.62
C ASN A 77 11.06 -8.47 -2.54
N ASN A 78 11.26 -9.43 -1.61
CA ASN A 78 12.23 -9.35 -0.51
C ASN A 78 12.04 -8.15 0.43
N VAL A 79 10.84 -7.59 0.54
CA VAL A 79 10.50 -6.55 1.51
C VAL A 79 10.12 -7.19 2.83
N ASP A 80 10.76 -6.78 3.94
CA ASP A 80 10.32 -7.20 5.27
C ASP A 80 9.00 -6.50 5.62
N CYS A 81 7.92 -7.27 5.62
CA CYS A 81 6.56 -6.78 5.90
C CYS A 81 5.96 -7.35 7.21
N LYS A 82 6.80 -7.85 8.13
CA LYS A 82 6.36 -8.35 9.45
C LYS A 82 5.69 -7.27 10.28
N THR A 83 6.07 -6.02 10.04
CA THR A 83 5.59 -4.81 10.71
C THR A 83 4.29 -4.23 10.14
N LEU A 84 3.71 -4.82 9.11
CA LEU A 84 2.36 -4.47 8.66
C LEU A 84 1.33 -4.82 9.72
N ILE A 85 0.54 -3.86 10.16
CA ILE A 85 -0.51 -4.02 11.17
C ILE A 85 -1.82 -4.34 10.46
N ALA A 86 -2.45 -5.46 10.78
CA ALA A 86 -3.81 -5.76 10.34
C ALA A 86 -4.83 -5.14 11.30
N ALA A 87 -5.82 -4.43 10.77
CA ALA A 87 -6.90 -3.80 11.52
C ALA A 87 -8.25 -4.20 10.93
N ALA A 88 -9.17 -4.66 11.80
CA ALA A 88 -10.53 -5.03 11.37
C ALA A 88 -11.40 -3.80 11.07
N SER A 89 -11.03 -2.64 11.60
CA SER A 89 -11.77 -1.38 11.44
C SER A 89 -11.56 -0.70 10.08
N ARG A 90 -10.75 -1.28 9.18
CA ARG A 90 -10.51 -0.72 7.84
C ARG A 90 -10.34 -1.80 6.78
N GLN A 91 -10.52 -1.41 5.53
CA GLN A 91 -10.22 -2.25 4.37
C GLN A 91 -8.81 -1.94 3.84
N THR A 92 -8.14 -2.96 3.30
CA THR A 92 -6.93 -2.75 2.51
C THR A 92 -7.28 -2.02 1.22
N SER A 93 -6.59 -0.92 0.95
CA SER A 93 -6.78 -0.21 -0.31
C SER A 93 -6.46 -1.13 -1.48
N CYS A 94 -7.43 -1.32 -2.36
CA CYS A 94 -7.30 -2.16 -3.56
C CYS A 94 -7.83 -1.40 -4.77
N LYS A 95 -7.00 -1.30 -5.82
CA LYS A 95 -7.36 -0.68 -7.10
C LYS A 95 -7.44 -1.77 -8.16
N THR A 96 -8.66 -2.18 -8.50
CA THR A 96 -8.90 -3.19 -9.54
C THR A 96 -9.12 -2.50 -10.89
N ARG A 97 -8.21 -2.73 -11.84
CA ARG A 97 -8.31 -2.24 -13.22
C ARG A 97 -8.74 -3.37 -14.13
N ILE A 98 -9.82 -3.15 -14.86
CA ILE A 98 -10.30 -4.08 -15.88
C ILE A 98 -9.73 -3.62 -17.22
N ILE A 99 -8.92 -4.49 -17.83
CA ILE A 99 -8.21 -4.23 -19.08
C ILE A 99 -8.77 -5.15 -20.16
N ALA A 100 -9.27 -4.56 -21.25
CA ALA A 100 -9.70 -5.30 -22.42
C ALA A 100 -9.15 -4.62 -23.68
N GLN A 101 -8.77 -5.41 -24.70
CA GLN A 101 -8.23 -4.92 -25.97
C GLN A 101 -7.07 -3.90 -25.77
N ARG A 102 -6.21 -4.11 -24.77
CA ARG A 102 -5.10 -3.24 -24.37
C ARG A 102 -5.51 -1.86 -23.80
N GLN A 103 -6.78 -1.67 -23.47
CA GLN A 103 -7.29 -0.43 -22.88
C GLN A 103 -7.90 -0.70 -21.49
N GLN A 104 -7.79 0.28 -20.61
CA GLN A 104 -8.48 0.23 -19.32
C GLN A 104 -9.96 0.60 -19.54
N VAL A 105 -10.84 -0.35 -19.31
CA VAL A 105 -12.29 -0.19 -19.46
C VAL A 105 -12.89 0.52 -18.25
N VAL A 106 -12.50 0.07 -17.06
CA VAL A 106 -13.02 0.61 -15.79
C VAL A 106 -12.01 0.35 -14.66
N ARG A 107 -12.06 1.18 -13.60
CA ARG A 107 -11.34 0.94 -12.35
C ARG A 107 -12.32 0.88 -11.18
N ILE A 108 -12.17 -0.12 -10.34
CA ILE A 108 -12.93 -0.31 -9.11
C ILE A 108 -11.98 -0.05 -7.94
N ASP A 109 -12.29 0.97 -7.14
CA ASP A 109 -11.50 1.32 -5.97
C ASP A 109 -12.24 0.86 -4.70
N ARG A 110 -11.60 -0.04 -3.93
CA ARG A 110 -12.00 -0.40 -2.56
C ARG A 110 -10.97 0.19 -1.62
N GLU A 111 -11.39 1.12 -0.78
CA GLU A 111 -10.48 1.86 0.08
C GLU A 111 -11.17 2.46 1.30
N SER A 112 -10.43 2.58 2.39
CA SER A 112 -10.81 3.42 3.53
C SER A 112 -10.03 4.73 3.40
N LYS A 113 -10.74 5.87 3.47
CA LYS A 113 -10.14 7.22 3.44
C LYS A 113 -10.09 7.87 4.83
N THR A 114 -10.66 7.20 5.82
CA THR A 114 -10.67 7.69 7.20
C THR A 114 -9.26 7.64 7.80
N ASN A 115 -8.92 8.66 8.55
CA ASN A 115 -7.67 8.71 9.30
C ASN A 115 -7.54 7.50 10.24
N LEU A 116 -6.30 7.10 10.52
CA LEU A 116 -6.03 6.05 11.49
C LEU A 116 -6.57 6.43 12.86
N GLU A 117 -7.21 5.46 13.51
CA GLU A 117 -7.54 5.58 14.94
C GLU A 117 -6.27 5.86 15.76
N PRO A 118 -6.34 6.69 16.81
CA PRO A 118 -5.17 7.05 17.63
C PRO A 118 -4.43 5.83 18.20
N ARG A 119 -5.15 4.75 18.50
CA ARG A 119 -4.56 3.49 18.98
C ARG A 119 -3.69 2.83 17.91
N LEU A 120 -4.15 2.81 16.66
CA LEU A 120 -3.41 2.22 15.53
C LEU A 120 -2.22 3.09 15.15
N ALA A 121 -2.38 4.41 15.15
CA ALA A 121 -1.28 5.35 14.91
C ALA A 121 -0.15 5.16 15.94
N ARG A 122 -0.48 5.08 17.24
CA ARG A 122 0.51 4.79 18.30
C ARG A 122 1.20 3.43 18.12
N ARG A 123 0.48 2.38 17.70
CA ARG A 123 1.08 1.08 17.41
C ARG A 123 2.05 1.15 16.23
N LEU A 124 1.68 1.88 15.18
CA LEU A 124 2.52 2.09 14.01
C LEU A 124 3.80 2.86 14.39
N LEU A 125 3.67 3.96 15.12
CA LEU A 125 4.82 4.74 15.63
C LEU A 125 5.75 3.91 16.49
N LYS A 126 5.22 3.14 17.44
CA LYS A 126 6.03 2.23 18.27
C LYS A 126 6.78 1.19 17.44
N SER A 127 6.14 0.65 16.40
CA SER A 127 6.77 -0.30 15.49
C SER A 127 7.92 0.34 14.70
N ILE A 128 7.74 1.58 14.25
CA ILE A 128 8.76 2.36 13.55
C ILE A 128 9.93 2.69 14.50
N ASP A 129 9.63 3.21 15.69
CA ASP A 129 10.63 3.57 16.72
C ASP A 129 11.55 2.39 17.03
N ASN A 130 10.99 1.20 17.26
CA ASN A 130 11.75 -0.03 17.52
C ASN A 130 12.68 -0.43 16.36
N SER A 131 12.35 -0.03 15.13
CA SER A 131 13.13 -0.39 13.94
C SER A 131 14.18 0.66 13.58
N LEU A 132 14.05 1.89 14.08
CA LEU A 132 14.95 3.00 13.77
C LEU A 132 16.37 2.82 14.28
N ALA A 133 16.57 2.02 15.32
CA ALA A 133 17.91 1.66 15.79
C ALA A 133 18.79 1.02 14.68
N LYS A 134 18.16 0.40 13.68
CA LYS A 134 18.82 -0.28 12.54
C LYS A 134 18.63 0.42 11.19
N ALA A 135 17.85 1.49 11.14
CA ALA A 135 17.51 2.17 9.90
C ALA A 135 17.86 3.66 9.97
N LYS A 136 18.53 4.15 8.93
CA LYS A 136 18.99 5.54 8.86
C LYS A 136 18.06 6.46 8.04
N THR A 137 17.04 5.90 7.43
CA THR A 137 16.14 6.65 6.54
C THR A 137 14.72 6.16 6.69
N ILE A 138 13.77 7.09 6.79
CA ILE A 138 12.34 6.86 6.74
C ILE A 138 11.82 7.48 5.44
N VAL A 139 11.20 6.69 4.58
CA VAL A 139 10.47 7.16 3.41
C VAL A 139 8.98 7.12 3.73
N ILE A 140 8.32 8.26 3.63
CA ILE A 140 6.90 8.43 3.90
C ILE A 140 6.19 8.63 2.57
N SER A 141 5.24 7.76 2.25
CA SER A 141 4.52 7.77 0.97
C SER A 141 3.01 7.94 1.23
N ASP A 142 2.53 9.16 0.98
CA ASP A 142 1.15 9.58 1.23
C ASP A 142 0.33 9.54 -0.06
N TYR A 143 -0.73 8.71 -0.07
CA TYR A 143 -1.72 8.63 -1.15
C TYR A 143 -3.12 9.05 -0.69
N GLY A 144 -3.22 9.70 0.47
CA GLY A 144 -4.49 10.18 1.04
C GLY A 144 -5.47 9.07 1.37
N LYS A 145 -4.96 7.94 1.91
CA LYS A 145 -5.80 6.83 2.39
C LYS A 145 -5.86 6.76 3.92
N GLY A 146 -5.41 7.83 4.59
CA GLY A 146 -5.56 8.05 6.02
C GLY A 146 -4.53 7.35 6.89
N VAL A 147 -3.52 6.69 6.34
CA VAL A 147 -2.39 6.20 7.15
C VAL A 147 -1.50 7.37 7.56
N VAL A 148 -1.23 8.28 6.64
CA VAL A 148 -0.42 9.46 6.89
C VAL A 148 -1.34 10.60 7.33
N THR A 149 -1.29 10.97 8.61
CA THR A 149 -1.97 12.13 9.18
C THR A 149 -0.94 13.17 9.59
N GLN A 150 -1.37 14.42 9.81
CA GLN A 150 -0.46 15.47 10.25
C GLN A 150 0.19 15.11 11.60
N GLU A 151 -0.59 14.55 12.52
CA GLU A 151 -0.08 14.10 13.83
C GLU A 151 0.98 13.01 13.67
N LEU A 152 0.75 12.03 12.76
CA LEU A 152 1.74 10.99 12.47
C LEU A 152 3.01 11.59 11.89
N LEU A 153 2.91 12.56 10.98
CA LEU A 153 4.07 13.24 10.39
C LEU A 153 4.90 13.98 11.43
N ASP A 154 4.27 14.69 12.37
CA ASP A 154 4.96 15.44 13.39
C ASP A 154 5.69 14.50 14.38
N GLU A 155 5.07 13.39 14.75
CA GLU A 155 5.70 12.34 15.54
C GLU A 155 6.88 11.67 14.80
N LEU A 156 6.73 11.38 13.50
CA LEU A 156 7.82 10.83 12.68
C LEU A 156 9.01 11.79 12.57
N LYS A 157 8.76 13.10 12.46
CA LYS A 157 9.83 14.13 12.50
C LYS A 157 10.57 14.11 13.84
N ALA A 158 9.82 14.01 14.95
CA ALA A 158 10.41 13.92 16.28
C ALA A 158 11.27 12.66 16.45
N LEU A 159 10.75 11.51 15.98
CA LEU A 159 11.48 10.23 15.95
C LEU A 159 12.75 10.34 15.10
N GLY A 160 12.66 10.89 13.89
CA GLY A 160 13.79 11.08 12.99
C GLY A 160 14.89 11.91 13.63
N LYS A 161 14.54 13.03 14.28
CA LYS A 161 15.51 13.87 15.04
C LYS A 161 16.17 13.09 16.17
N ARG A 162 15.40 12.34 16.96
CA ARG A 162 15.90 11.55 18.10
C ARG A 162 16.90 10.48 17.68
N HIS A 163 16.65 9.81 16.58
CA HIS A 163 17.49 8.72 16.07
C HIS A 163 18.55 9.16 15.04
N GLY A 164 18.61 10.46 14.70
CA GLY A 164 19.50 10.95 13.64
C GLY A 164 19.19 10.35 12.26
N SER A 165 17.91 10.08 11.99
CA SER A 165 17.45 9.45 10.74
C SER A 165 16.95 10.51 9.76
N TRP A 166 17.20 10.30 8.47
CA TRP A 166 16.66 11.12 7.39
C TRP A 166 15.19 10.80 7.15
N LEU A 167 14.38 11.84 6.90
CA LEU A 167 13.00 11.71 6.45
C LEU A 167 12.88 12.20 5.01
N SER A 168 12.25 11.37 4.18
CA SER A 168 11.81 11.74 2.83
C SER A 168 10.30 11.61 2.77
N LEU A 169 9.60 12.63 2.32
CA LEU A 169 8.15 12.65 2.16
C LEU A 169 7.80 12.78 0.69
N ASP A 170 6.98 11.84 0.21
CA ASP A 170 6.28 11.90 -1.07
C ASP A 170 4.82 12.25 -0.78
N PRO A 171 4.45 13.55 -0.82
CA PRO A 171 3.12 14.02 -0.43
C PRO A 171 2.12 13.83 -1.56
N LYS A 172 0.86 13.67 -1.18
CA LYS A 172 -0.26 13.72 -2.12
C LYS A 172 -0.52 15.14 -2.59
#